data_c25281138316d58d1af26333dde2222e
#
_entry.id   c25281138316d58d1af26333dde2222e
#
_cell.length_a   1.000
_cell.length_b   1.000
_cell.length_c   1.000
_cell.angle_alpha   90.00
_cell.angle_beta   90.00
_cell.angle_gamma   90.00
#
_symmetry.space_group_name_H-M   'P 1'
#
loop_
_entity.id
_entity.type
_entity.pdbx_description
1 polymer ?
#
loop_
_entity_poly.entity_id
_entity_poly.type
_entity_poly.pdbx_seq_one_letter_code
_entity_poly.pdbx_strand_id
1 'polypeptide(L)'
;MRNKTKRLLTIRKLIESELISSQEELLFRLKEMDVEATQSTLSRDLKFMKVAKIPHKKKGYIYVIPESIQNEQREEKVSAIITDTILSIDFSGNMAVIKTLPGYANAVTVLIDSENYFEILGTIAGDDTIFIVMREGVSRTELIDALMSVHPAIH
;
A
#
# COMPACT_ATOMS: atom_id res chain seq x y z
N MET A 1 13.76 3.33 22.64
CA MET A 1 13.05 4.37 21.86
C MET A 1 13.93 5.05 20.80
N ARG A 2 15.10 5.53 21.13
CA ARG A 2 16.04 6.12 20.15
C ARG A 2 16.33 5.20 18.96
N ASN A 3 16.54 3.90 19.21
CA ASN A 3 16.86 2.94 18.15
C ASN A 3 15.70 2.68 17.18
N LYS A 4 14.46 2.67 17.67
CA LYS A 4 13.27 2.50 16.82
C LYS A 4 13.08 3.71 15.89
N THR A 5 13.16 4.91 16.42
CA THR A 5 13.01 6.14 15.64
C THR A 5 14.11 6.27 14.59
N LYS A 6 15.37 6.03 14.97
CA LYS A 6 16.49 6.00 14.01
C LYS A 6 16.26 4.98 12.90
N ARG A 7 15.82 3.77 13.27
CA ARG A 7 15.55 2.70 12.31
C ARG A 7 14.43 3.07 11.33
N LEU A 8 13.30 3.56 11.82
CA LEU A 8 12.17 3.98 10.96
C LEU A 8 12.55 5.10 9.99
N LEU A 9 13.30 6.10 10.45
CA LEU A 9 13.81 7.18 9.60
C LEU A 9 14.77 6.67 8.54
N THR A 10 15.65 5.73 8.89
CA THR A 10 16.60 5.13 7.96
C THR A 10 15.89 4.28 6.91
N ILE A 11 14.91 3.47 7.32
CA ILE A 11 14.08 2.68 6.40
C ILE A 11 13.37 3.61 5.40
N ARG A 12 12.74 4.67 5.89
CA ARG A 12 12.07 5.66 5.04
C ARG A 12 13.04 6.24 4.01
N LYS A 13 14.19 6.72 4.46
CA LYS A 13 15.21 7.30 3.59
C LYS A 13 15.68 6.32 2.50
N LEU A 14 15.92 5.07 2.86
CA LEU A 14 16.35 4.04 1.89
C LEU A 14 15.27 3.76 0.85
N ILE A 15 14.02 3.60 1.27
CA ILE A 15 12.90 3.33 0.36
C ILE A 15 12.64 4.51 -0.57
N GLU A 16 12.79 5.75 -0.10
CA GLU A 16 12.61 6.96 -0.89
C GLU A 16 13.74 7.22 -1.88
N SER A 17 14.97 6.86 -1.52
CA SER A 17 16.17 7.19 -2.30
C SER A 17 16.67 6.04 -3.20
N GLU A 18 16.30 4.80 -2.91
CA GLU A 18 16.77 3.62 -3.61
C GLU A 18 15.62 2.70 -4.03
N LEU A 19 15.87 1.90 -5.07
CA LEU A 19 14.92 0.88 -5.52
C LEU A 19 15.14 -0.41 -4.71
N ILE A 20 14.47 -0.53 -3.58
CA ILE A 20 14.56 -1.70 -2.72
C ILE A 20 13.49 -2.71 -3.13
N SER A 21 13.90 -3.93 -3.42
CA SER A 21 13.03 -4.99 -3.95
C SER A 21 12.69 -6.10 -2.95
N SER A 22 13.42 -6.21 -1.85
CA SER A 22 13.21 -7.27 -0.86
C SER A 22 13.57 -6.84 0.55
N GLN A 23 13.04 -7.56 1.54
CA GLN A 23 13.41 -7.35 2.95
C GLN A 23 14.89 -7.68 3.21
N GLU A 24 15.43 -8.68 2.53
CA GLU A 24 16.84 -9.04 2.63
C GLU A 24 17.76 -7.90 2.17
N GLU A 25 17.43 -7.29 1.04
CA GLU A 25 18.14 -6.11 0.52
C GLU A 25 18.07 -4.96 1.52
N LEU A 26 16.89 -4.70 2.07
CA LEU A 26 16.70 -3.64 3.05
C LEU A 26 17.48 -3.90 4.35
N LEU A 27 17.49 -5.14 4.86
CA LEU A 27 18.28 -5.53 6.02
C LEU A 27 19.77 -5.31 5.78
N PHE A 28 20.26 -5.67 4.59
CA PHE A 28 21.65 -5.46 4.20
C PHE A 28 22.02 -3.97 4.20
N ARG A 29 21.17 -3.14 3.59
CA ARG A 29 21.40 -1.68 3.54
C ARG A 29 21.34 -1.02 4.92
N LEU A 30 20.42 -1.47 5.77
CA LEU A 30 20.36 -1.00 7.17
C LEU A 30 21.63 -1.32 7.93
N LYS A 31 22.17 -2.51 7.75
CA LYS A 31 23.42 -2.92 8.38
C LYS A 31 24.62 -2.06 7.92
N GLU A 32 24.69 -1.71 6.65
CA GLU A 32 25.70 -0.79 6.13
C GLU A 32 25.63 0.61 6.75
N MET A 33 24.45 0.99 7.27
CA MET A 33 24.23 2.28 7.94
C MET A 33 24.26 2.17 9.47
N ASP A 34 24.86 1.10 10.00
CA ASP A 34 24.94 0.81 11.44
C ASP A 34 23.55 0.74 12.13
N VAL A 35 22.56 0.23 11.41
CA VAL A 35 21.22 0.00 11.93
C VAL A 35 20.91 -1.49 11.86
N GLU A 36 20.89 -2.15 13.01
CA GLU A 36 20.56 -3.56 13.10
C GLU A 36 19.06 -3.78 13.27
N ALA A 37 18.53 -4.76 12.56
CA ALA A 37 17.16 -5.22 12.70
C ALA A 37 17.06 -6.70 12.33
N THR A 38 16.16 -7.41 12.98
CA THR A 38 15.77 -8.75 12.56
C THR A 38 14.69 -8.68 11.48
N GLN A 39 14.50 -9.78 10.74
CA GLN A 39 13.45 -9.86 9.74
C GLN A 39 12.05 -9.61 10.34
N SER A 40 11.78 -10.17 11.52
CA SER A 40 10.50 -9.98 12.21
C SER A 40 10.26 -8.51 12.62
N THR A 41 11.30 -7.85 13.11
CA THR A 41 11.23 -6.41 13.46
C THR A 41 11.02 -5.57 12.21
N LEU A 42 11.78 -5.84 11.15
CA LEU A 42 11.62 -5.13 9.87
C LEU A 42 10.22 -5.32 9.29
N SER A 43 9.70 -6.54 9.30
CA SER A 43 8.34 -6.84 8.82
C SER A 43 7.28 -6.02 9.57
N ARG A 44 7.41 -5.90 10.88
CA ARG A 44 6.52 -5.05 11.70
C ARG A 44 6.67 -3.57 11.39
N ASP A 45 7.90 -3.11 11.20
CA ASP A 45 8.18 -1.71 10.87
C ASP A 45 7.61 -1.33 9.50
N LEU A 46 7.77 -2.19 8.50
CA LEU A 46 7.19 -1.98 7.17
C LEU A 46 5.67 -1.90 7.22
N LYS A 47 5.04 -2.76 8.01
CA LYS A 47 3.60 -2.74 8.22
C LYS A 47 3.14 -1.49 8.97
N PHE A 48 3.88 -1.08 10.00
CA PHE A 48 3.62 0.15 10.74
C PHE A 48 3.71 1.40 9.85
N MET A 49 4.68 1.45 8.95
CA MET A 49 4.89 2.54 8.01
C MET A 49 3.97 2.46 6.78
N LYS A 50 3.12 1.44 6.69
CA LYS A 50 2.22 1.21 5.54
C LYS A 50 2.97 1.11 4.21
N VAL A 51 4.13 0.48 4.22
CA VAL A 51 4.93 0.25 3.01
C VAL A 51 4.22 -0.73 2.09
N ALA A 52 4.09 -0.36 0.84
CA ALA A 52 3.50 -1.20 -0.21
C ALA A 52 4.57 -1.74 -1.16
N LYS A 53 4.26 -2.81 -1.87
CA LYS A 53 5.04 -3.35 -2.99
C LYS A 53 4.32 -3.05 -4.30
N ILE A 54 5.05 -2.51 -5.26
CA ILE A 54 4.55 -2.32 -6.62
C ILE A 54 5.47 -3.00 -7.63
N PRO A 55 4.94 -3.50 -8.77
CA PRO A 55 5.77 -4.08 -9.82
C PRO A 55 6.74 -3.07 -10.41
N HIS A 56 7.94 -3.53 -10.73
CA HIS A 56 8.98 -2.74 -11.37
C HIS A 56 9.63 -3.52 -12.52
N LYS A 57 9.82 -2.88 -13.67
CA LYS A 57 10.29 -3.52 -14.90
C LYS A 57 11.62 -4.25 -14.78
N LYS A 58 12.54 -3.73 -13.98
CA LYS A 58 13.90 -4.30 -13.84
C LYS A 58 14.09 -5.15 -12.59
N LYS A 59 13.33 -4.89 -11.51
CA LYS A 59 13.54 -5.52 -10.21
C LYS A 59 12.42 -6.47 -9.78
N GLY A 60 11.38 -6.65 -10.60
CA GLY A 60 10.19 -7.41 -10.26
C GLY A 60 9.24 -6.62 -9.38
N TYR A 61 9.64 -6.30 -8.16
CA TYR A 61 8.89 -5.46 -7.22
C TYR A 61 9.81 -4.47 -6.52
N ILE A 62 9.24 -3.33 -6.12
CA ILE A 62 9.93 -2.36 -5.25
C ILE A 62 9.01 -1.94 -4.12
N TYR A 63 9.61 -1.55 -2.99
CA TYR A 63 8.90 -0.94 -1.87
C TYR A 63 8.66 0.54 -2.12
N VAL A 64 7.47 1.00 -1.75
CA VAL A 64 7.09 2.42 -1.76
C VAL A 64 6.35 2.77 -0.48
N ILE A 65 6.47 4.03 -0.04
CA ILE A 65 5.72 4.56 1.09
C ILE A 65 4.70 5.57 0.55
N PRO A 66 3.41 5.25 0.49
CA PRO A 66 2.40 6.14 -0.07
C PRO A 66 2.32 7.50 0.64
N GLU A 67 2.51 7.53 1.97
CA GLU A 67 2.44 8.77 2.77
C GLU A 67 3.66 9.69 2.62
N SER A 68 4.82 9.16 2.22
CA SER A 68 6.04 9.97 2.04
C SER A 68 6.09 10.69 0.71
N ILE A 69 5.12 10.45 -0.14
CA ILE A 69 4.97 11.12 -1.42
C ILE A 69 4.24 12.47 -1.20
N GLN A 70 4.68 13.22 -0.18
CA GLN A 70 4.17 14.58 0.13
C GLN A 70 4.70 15.65 -0.82
N ASN A 71 4.93 15.33 -2.08
CA ASN A 71 5.00 16.32 -3.15
C ASN A 71 3.73 16.15 -3.99
N GLU A 72 2.86 17.11 -3.95
CA GLU A 72 1.55 17.11 -4.63
C GLU A 72 1.60 16.53 -6.05
N GLN A 73 2.67 16.81 -6.79
CA GLN A 73 2.88 16.28 -8.14
C GLN A 73 3.26 14.79 -8.21
N ARG A 74 3.80 14.21 -7.12
CA ARG A 74 4.12 12.78 -7.04
C ARG A 74 2.94 11.96 -6.54
N GLU A 75 2.16 12.51 -5.61
CA GLU A 75 0.92 11.87 -5.14
C GLU A 75 -0.06 11.67 -6.27
N GLU A 76 -0.28 12.68 -7.10
CA GLU A 76 -1.12 12.55 -8.30
C GLU A 76 -0.61 11.48 -9.26
N LYS A 77 0.72 11.38 -9.49
CA LYS A 77 1.28 10.39 -10.39
C LYS A 77 1.20 8.97 -9.85
N VAL A 78 1.50 8.74 -8.57
CA VAL A 78 1.44 7.40 -7.97
C VAL A 78 0.00 6.96 -7.78
N SER A 79 -0.87 7.86 -7.31
CA SER A 79 -2.30 7.58 -7.22
C SER A 79 -2.90 7.29 -8.60
N ALA A 80 -2.57 8.07 -9.64
CA ALA A 80 -3.01 7.82 -11.00
C ALA A 80 -2.51 6.47 -11.54
N ILE A 81 -1.23 6.16 -11.37
CA ILE A 81 -0.66 4.87 -11.79
C ILE A 81 -1.38 3.70 -11.09
N ILE A 82 -1.64 3.82 -9.79
CA ILE A 82 -2.31 2.77 -9.02
C ILE A 82 -3.78 2.67 -9.40
N THR A 83 -4.45 3.79 -9.62
CA THR A 83 -5.85 3.84 -10.06
C THR A 83 -6.05 3.18 -11.42
N ASP A 84 -5.15 3.42 -12.36
CA ASP A 84 -5.17 2.81 -13.69
C ASP A 84 -4.99 1.28 -13.66
N THR A 85 -4.58 0.71 -12.52
CA THR A 85 -4.43 -0.73 -12.37
C THR A 85 -5.71 -1.45 -11.94
N ILE A 86 -6.74 -0.71 -11.52
CA ILE A 86 -8.04 -1.28 -11.13
C ILE A 86 -8.84 -1.65 -12.36
N LEU A 87 -9.22 -2.92 -12.46
CA LEU A 87 -9.94 -3.45 -13.63
C LEU A 87 -11.46 -3.50 -13.42
N SER A 88 -11.89 -3.87 -12.22
CA SER A 88 -13.32 -3.97 -11.90
C SER A 88 -13.58 -3.95 -10.40
N ILE A 89 -14.81 -3.64 -10.04
CA ILE A 89 -15.34 -3.84 -8.70
C ILE A 89 -16.68 -4.58 -8.80
N ASP A 90 -16.82 -5.66 -8.05
CA ASP A 90 -18.02 -6.49 -7.98
C ASP A 90 -18.45 -6.65 -6.53
N PHE A 91 -19.72 -6.96 -6.33
CA PHE A 91 -20.31 -7.08 -5.00
C PHE A 91 -21.02 -8.42 -4.80
N SER A 92 -20.92 -8.96 -3.58
CA SER A 92 -21.69 -10.10 -3.13
C SER A 92 -22.04 -9.91 -1.65
N GLY A 93 -23.33 -9.69 -1.36
CA GLY A 93 -23.76 -9.38 0.01
C GLY A 93 -23.06 -8.13 0.56
N ASN A 94 -22.37 -8.29 1.69
CA ASN A 94 -21.57 -7.23 2.32
C ASN A 94 -20.09 -7.24 1.89
N MET A 95 -19.75 -7.97 0.85
CA MET A 95 -18.40 -8.01 0.30
C MET A 95 -18.30 -7.26 -1.02
N ALA A 96 -17.22 -6.53 -1.18
CA ALA A 96 -16.79 -6.00 -2.46
C ALA A 96 -15.49 -6.69 -2.89
N VAL A 97 -15.37 -6.95 -4.17
CA VAL A 97 -14.17 -7.57 -4.77
C VAL A 97 -13.62 -6.65 -5.83
N ILE A 98 -12.41 -6.15 -5.63
CA ILE A 98 -11.70 -5.35 -6.63
C ILE A 98 -10.70 -6.24 -7.35
N LYS A 99 -10.73 -6.21 -8.68
CA LYS A 99 -9.72 -6.82 -9.52
C LYS A 99 -8.74 -5.78 -9.99
N THR A 100 -7.46 -6.11 -9.94
CA THR A 100 -6.37 -5.24 -10.39
C THR A 100 -5.51 -5.96 -11.44
N LEU A 101 -4.60 -5.21 -12.05
CA LEU A 101 -3.50 -5.84 -12.77
C LEU A 101 -2.65 -6.68 -11.79
N PRO A 102 -2.03 -7.78 -12.28
CA PRO A 102 -1.19 -8.62 -11.43
C PRO A 102 -0.11 -7.83 -10.68
N GLY A 103 0.03 -8.10 -9.38
CA GLY A 103 1.01 -7.46 -8.51
C GLY A 103 0.58 -6.14 -7.87
N TYR A 104 -0.56 -5.56 -8.25
CA TYR A 104 -0.98 -4.25 -7.76
C TYR A 104 -1.99 -4.26 -6.62
N ALA A 105 -2.59 -5.41 -6.29
CA ALA A 105 -3.63 -5.47 -5.25
C ALA A 105 -3.16 -4.93 -3.91
N ASN A 106 -1.95 -5.26 -3.48
CA ASN A 106 -1.40 -4.77 -2.22
C ASN A 106 -1.27 -3.24 -2.19
N ALA A 107 -0.73 -2.64 -3.24
CA ALA A 107 -0.55 -1.19 -3.33
C ALA A 107 -1.90 -0.44 -3.29
N VAL A 108 -2.89 -0.92 -3.99
CA VAL A 108 -4.26 -0.36 -3.96
C VAL A 108 -4.87 -0.48 -2.56
N THR A 109 -4.70 -1.64 -1.92
CA THR A 109 -5.22 -1.88 -0.56
C THR A 109 -4.61 -0.95 0.47
N VAL A 110 -3.29 -0.71 0.40
CA VAL A 110 -2.61 0.24 1.30
C VAL A 110 -3.19 1.65 1.17
N LEU A 111 -3.50 2.10 -0.04
CA LEU A 111 -4.14 3.39 -0.25
C LEU A 111 -5.55 3.43 0.34
N ILE A 112 -6.36 2.40 0.11
CA ILE A 112 -7.71 2.31 0.67
C ILE A 112 -7.66 2.32 2.20
N ASP A 113 -6.79 1.52 2.80
CA ASP A 113 -6.68 1.42 4.26
C ASP A 113 -6.19 2.73 4.91
N SER A 114 -5.36 3.50 4.20
CA SER A 114 -4.84 4.78 4.73
C SER A 114 -5.92 5.84 4.95
N GLU A 115 -7.01 5.78 4.19
CA GLU A 115 -8.11 6.75 4.27
C GLU A 115 -9.09 6.48 5.43
N ASN A 116 -9.03 5.31 6.04
CA ASN A 116 -9.87 4.92 7.18
C ASN A 116 -11.38 5.12 6.92
N TYR A 117 -11.87 4.67 5.77
CA TYR A 117 -13.28 4.77 5.41
C TYR A 117 -14.19 4.07 6.43
N PHE A 118 -15.20 4.80 6.91
CA PHE A 118 -16.21 4.25 7.82
C PHE A 118 -16.95 3.05 7.18
N GLU A 119 -17.15 3.09 5.89
CA GLU A 119 -17.87 2.08 5.10
C GLU A 119 -17.16 0.72 5.09
N ILE A 120 -15.88 0.69 5.42
CA ILE A 120 -15.03 -0.51 5.35
C ILE A 120 -14.66 -1.00 6.73
N LEU A 121 -14.98 -2.27 7.03
CA LEU A 121 -14.49 -2.94 8.24
C LEU A 121 -13.05 -3.41 8.10
N GLY A 122 -12.68 -3.87 6.93
CA GLY A 122 -11.34 -4.37 6.68
C GLY A 122 -11.15 -4.82 5.24
N THR A 123 -9.90 -5.00 4.87
CA THR A 123 -9.48 -5.42 3.54
C THR A 123 -8.45 -6.53 3.59
N ILE A 124 -8.42 -7.36 2.57
CA ILE A 124 -7.37 -8.34 2.34
C ILE A 124 -6.98 -8.33 0.86
N ALA A 125 -5.68 -8.28 0.58
CA ALA A 125 -5.15 -8.27 -0.77
C ALA A 125 -4.44 -9.59 -1.10
N GLY A 126 -4.78 -10.14 -2.26
CA GLY A 126 -3.97 -11.14 -2.94
C GLY A 126 -2.98 -10.50 -3.90
N ASP A 127 -2.67 -11.15 -5.01
CA ASP A 127 -1.80 -10.60 -6.06
C ASP A 127 -2.54 -9.59 -6.96
N ASP A 128 -3.73 -9.96 -7.44
CA ASP A 128 -4.56 -9.20 -8.38
C ASP A 128 -5.99 -8.99 -7.90
N THR A 129 -6.29 -9.34 -6.66
CA THR A 129 -7.65 -9.34 -6.12
C THR A 129 -7.64 -8.79 -4.70
N ILE A 130 -8.59 -7.92 -4.40
CA ILE A 130 -8.81 -7.35 -3.07
C ILE A 130 -10.21 -7.73 -2.59
N PHE A 131 -10.30 -8.28 -1.39
CA PHE A 131 -11.57 -8.46 -0.70
C PHE A 131 -11.78 -7.32 0.30
N ILE A 132 -12.94 -6.69 0.21
CA ILE A 132 -13.36 -5.63 1.13
C ILE A 132 -14.60 -6.13 1.87
N VAL A 133 -14.57 -6.11 3.18
CA VAL A 133 -15.76 -6.35 4.01
C VAL A 133 -16.39 -5.00 4.34
N MET A 134 -17.61 -4.79 3.85
CA MET A 134 -18.38 -3.58 4.10
C MET A 134 -19.00 -3.63 5.48
N ARG A 135 -19.11 -2.49 6.12
CA ARG A 135 -19.87 -2.36 7.37
C ARG A 135 -21.33 -2.67 7.13
N GLU A 136 -21.94 -3.38 8.08
CA GLU A 136 -23.38 -3.69 8.00
C GLU A 136 -24.20 -2.40 7.83
N GLY A 137 -25.17 -2.44 6.93
CA GLY A 137 -26.02 -1.30 6.61
C GLY A 137 -25.48 -0.34 5.55
N VAL A 138 -24.21 -0.48 5.16
CA VAL A 138 -23.63 0.32 4.08
C VAL A 138 -24.06 -0.22 2.72
N SER A 139 -24.57 0.67 1.87
CA SER A 139 -24.94 0.32 0.50
C SER A 139 -23.74 0.26 -0.44
N ARG A 140 -23.91 -0.42 -1.57
CA ARG A 140 -22.89 -0.47 -2.63
C ARG A 140 -22.52 0.91 -3.14
N THR A 141 -23.54 1.77 -3.32
CA THR A 141 -23.35 3.15 -3.77
C THR A 141 -22.51 3.96 -2.79
N GLU A 142 -22.79 3.85 -1.48
CA GLU A 142 -22.01 4.54 -0.45
C GLU A 142 -20.56 4.12 -0.45
N LEU A 143 -20.25 2.83 -0.62
CA LEU A 143 -18.87 2.38 -0.74
C LEU A 143 -18.21 2.91 -2.02
N ILE A 144 -18.90 2.84 -3.16
CA ILE A 144 -18.37 3.38 -4.42
C ILE A 144 -18.10 4.87 -4.30
N ASP A 145 -19.02 5.64 -3.74
CA ASP A 145 -18.84 7.09 -3.55
C ASP A 145 -17.65 7.40 -2.64
N ALA A 146 -17.47 6.65 -1.56
CA ALA A 146 -16.31 6.78 -0.70
C ALA A 146 -15.00 6.50 -1.46
N LEU A 147 -14.94 5.41 -2.20
CA LEU A 147 -13.75 5.04 -2.99
C LEU A 147 -13.48 6.02 -4.13
N MET A 148 -14.51 6.54 -4.80
CA MET A 148 -14.38 7.51 -5.89
C MET A 148 -13.80 8.85 -5.44
N SER A 149 -13.97 9.23 -4.19
CA SER A 149 -13.39 10.47 -3.67
C SER A 149 -11.85 10.47 -3.75
N VAL A 150 -11.26 9.29 -3.75
CA VAL A 150 -9.80 9.09 -3.82
C VAL A 150 -9.38 8.41 -5.14
N HIS A 151 -10.26 7.60 -5.72
CA HIS A 151 -9.98 6.82 -6.92
C HIS A 151 -11.07 6.99 -7.99
N PRO A 152 -11.04 8.10 -8.77
CA PRO A 152 -12.11 8.43 -9.72
C PRO A 152 -12.38 7.39 -10.82
N ALA A 153 -11.48 6.43 -11.01
CA ALA A 153 -11.63 5.37 -12.02
C ALA A 153 -12.47 4.16 -11.56
N ILE A 154 -12.94 4.15 -10.31
CA ILE A 154 -13.81 3.09 -9.79
C ILE A 154 -15.25 3.44 -10.15
N HIS A 155 -15.75 2.85 -11.22
CA HIS A 155 -17.16 3.00 -11.67
C HIS A 155 -17.92 1.70 -11.53
#